data_2817c73045acbfe735ba36246a4a546c
#
_entry.id   2817c73045acbfe735ba36246a4a546c
#
_cell.length_a   1.000
_cell.length_b   1.000
_cell.length_c   1.000
_cell.angle_alpha   90.00
_cell.angle_beta   90.00
_cell.angle_gamma   90.00
#
_symmetry.space_group_name_H-M   'P 1'
#
loop_
_entity.id
_entity.type
_entity.pdbx_description
1 polymer ?
#
loop_
_entity_poly.entity_id
_entity_poly.type
_entity_poly.pdbx_seq_one_letter_code
_entity_poly.pdbx_strand_id
1 'polypeptide(L)'
;HHVPGTMMRQSLSEIHRVLKMGGLAYLSEPVFQGDLNEVIRMFHDEEAVREAAFESIGVAISSGLFSLQEEYFYLSPVRMESFKQFQQAIMNATYQEHQSDDRLVNRVRERFEGFRSVDEKNPFYFETPNRVDLLRKI
;
A
#
# COMPACT_ATOMS: atom_id res chain seq x y z
N HIS A 1 5.78 -3.47 2.06
CA HIS A 1 5.26 -4.48 1.09
C HIS A 1 6.08 -4.56 -0.19
N HIS A 2 6.89 -3.55 -0.53
CA HIS A 2 7.79 -3.59 -1.71
C HIS A 2 9.04 -4.47 -1.51
N VAL A 3 9.28 -4.97 -0.32
CA VAL A 3 10.33 -5.95 -0.05
C VAL A 3 9.79 -7.35 -0.35
N PRO A 4 10.54 -8.24 -1.06
CA PRO A 4 10.11 -9.61 -1.25
C PRO A 4 9.71 -10.28 0.07
N GLY A 5 8.59 -11.00 0.10
CA GLY A 5 8.04 -11.58 1.33
C GLY A 5 9.06 -12.42 2.12
N THR A 6 9.91 -13.18 1.41
CA THR A 6 11.00 -13.95 2.01
C THR A 6 12.07 -13.12 2.71
N MET A 7 12.16 -11.81 2.39
CA MET A 7 13.17 -10.88 2.92
C MET A 7 12.59 -9.89 3.94
N MET A 8 11.29 -9.84 4.17
CA MET A 8 10.66 -8.86 5.05
C MET A 8 11.21 -8.95 6.49
N ARG A 9 11.31 -10.15 7.03
CA ARG A 9 11.89 -10.37 8.37
C ARG A 9 13.37 -9.98 8.44
N GLN A 10 14.13 -10.28 7.39
CA GLN A 10 15.54 -9.88 7.31
C GLN A 10 15.66 -8.35 7.25
N SER A 11 14.81 -7.68 6.50
CA SER A 11 14.79 -6.21 6.42
C SER A 11 14.51 -5.57 7.78
N LEU A 12 13.56 -6.10 8.57
CA LEU A 12 13.31 -5.64 9.93
C LEU A 12 14.51 -5.90 10.85
N SER A 13 15.20 -7.03 10.70
CA SER A 13 16.44 -7.32 11.44
C SER A 13 17.56 -6.33 11.07
N GLU A 14 17.67 -5.93 9.81
CA GLU A 14 18.64 -4.92 9.38
C GLU A 14 18.28 -3.52 9.88
N ILE A 15 17.02 -3.15 9.90
CA ILE A 15 16.56 -1.91 10.53
C ILE A 15 16.95 -1.91 12.02
N HIS A 16 16.69 -3.01 12.72
CA HIS A 16 17.10 -3.17 14.11
C HIS A 16 18.63 -3.04 14.27
N ARG A 17 19.41 -3.70 13.39
CA ARG A 17 20.88 -3.67 13.46
C ARG A 17 21.44 -2.25 13.36
N VAL A 18 20.92 -1.45 12.43
CA VAL A 18 21.48 -0.10 12.16
C VAL A 18 20.99 0.97 13.15
N LEU A 19 19.86 0.76 13.81
CA LEU A 19 19.36 1.68 14.83
C LEU A 19 20.24 1.62 16.08
N LYS A 20 20.42 2.77 16.72
CA LYS A 20 20.97 2.81 18.08
C LYS A 20 19.94 2.26 19.06
N MET A 21 20.41 1.78 20.23
CA MET A 21 19.55 1.36 21.33
C MET A 21 18.56 2.48 21.67
N GLY A 22 17.29 2.17 21.78
CA GLY A 22 16.20 3.13 21.97
C GLY A 22 15.82 3.94 20.72
N GLY A 23 16.50 3.73 19.58
CA GLY A 23 16.19 4.37 18.31
C GLY A 23 14.81 3.97 17.78
N LEU A 24 14.21 4.84 16.98
CA LEU A 24 12.85 4.67 16.45
C LEU A 24 12.90 4.27 14.98
N ALA A 25 12.03 3.33 14.59
CA ALA A 25 11.65 3.02 13.22
C ALA A 25 10.21 3.45 12.98
N TYR A 26 9.98 4.20 11.92
CA TYR A 26 8.66 4.58 11.43
C TYR A 26 8.34 3.74 10.21
N LEU A 27 7.34 2.86 10.32
CA LEU A 27 6.90 2.00 9.24
C LEU A 27 5.50 2.44 8.82
N SER A 28 5.34 2.76 7.54
CA SER A 28 4.04 3.14 6.98
C SER A 28 3.73 2.23 5.80
N GLU A 29 2.61 1.54 5.90
CA GLU A 29 2.16 0.57 4.90
C GLU A 29 0.71 0.82 4.51
N PRO A 30 0.37 0.71 3.22
CA PRO A 30 -1.02 0.81 2.79
C PRO A 30 -1.83 -0.38 3.29
N VAL A 31 -3.05 -0.11 3.74
CA VAL A 31 -4.03 -1.14 4.09
C VAL A 31 -4.76 -1.59 2.83
N PHE A 32 -5.04 -2.90 2.71
CA PHE A 32 -5.74 -3.46 1.56
C PHE A 32 -7.25 -3.21 1.66
N GLN A 33 -7.65 -1.94 1.57
CA GLN A 33 -9.02 -1.46 1.68
C GLN A 33 -9.25 -0.18 0.86
N GLY A 34 -10.51 0.14 0.61
CA GLY A 34 -10.95 1.38 -0.02
C GLY A 34 -11.21 1.25 -1.52
N ASP A 35 -11.95 2.22 -2.05
CA ASP A 35 -12.48 2.20 -3.42
C ASP A 35 -11.37 2.14 -4.49
N LEU A 36 -10.28 2.87 -4.30
CA LEU A 36 -9.15 2.82 -5.22
C LEU A 36 -8.47 1.45 -5.21
N ASN A 37 -8.39 0.81 -4.03
CA ASN A 37 -7.85 -0.53 -3.90
C ASN A 37 -8.71 -1.57 -4.64
N GLU A 38 -10.06 -1.42 -4.64
CA GLU A 38 -10.97 -2.26 -5.40
C GLU A 38 -10.74 -2.19 -6.93
N VAL A 39 -10.27 -1.04 -7.42
CA VAL A 39 -9.89 -0.89 -8.82
C VAL A 39 -8.53 -1.52 -9.09
N ILE A 40 -7.54 -1.24 -8.25
CA ILE A 40 -6.14 -1.69 -8.44
C ILE A 40 -6.06 -3.21 -8.35
N ARG A 41 -6.75 -3.86 -7.41
CA ARG A 41 -6.71 -5.32 -7.25
C ARG A 41 -7.17 -6.10 -8.49
N MET A 42 -7.89 -5.48 -9.40
CA MET A 42 -8.33 -6.14 -10.64
C MET A 42 -7.18 -6.50 -11.57
N PHE A 43 -6.05 -5.81 -11.48
CA PHE A 43 -4.86 -6.03 -12.30
C PHE A 43 -3.58 -6.17 -11.48
N HIS A 44 -3.61 -5.82 -10.21
CA HIS A 44 -2.47 -5.91 -9.29
C HIS A 44 -2.98 -6.17 -7.88
N ASP A 45 -3.13 -7.44 -7.53
CA ASP A 45 -3.61 -7.87 -6.22
C ASP A 45 -2.42 -8.00 -5.26
N GLU A 46 -2.37 -7.10 -4.28
CA GLU A 46 -1.33 -7.05 -3.25
C GLU A 46 -1.81 -7.54 -1.87
N GLU A 47 -2.99 -8.17 -1.77
CA GLU A 47 -3.57 -8.57 -0.48
C GLU A 47 -2.56 -9.37 0.35
N ALA A 48 -2.07 -10.47 -0.21
CA ALA A 48 -1.17 -11.37 0.50
C ALA A 48 0.17 -10.72 0.90
N VAL A 49 0.74 -9.85 0.04
CA VAL A 49 2.03 -9.20 0.35
C VAL A 49 1.88 -8.11 1.41
N ARG A 50 0.76 -7.40 1.43
CA ARG A 50 0.48 -6.39 2.46
C ARG A 50 0.18 -7.05 3.82
N GLU A 51 -0.58 -8.15 3.83
CA GLU A 51 -0.78 -8.96 5.04
C GLU A 51 0.54 -9.51 5.59
N ALA A 52 1.40 -10.06 4.73
CA ALA A 52 2.71 -10.56 5.12
C ALA A 52 3.63 -9.45 5.69
N ALA A 53 3.51 -8.21 5.22
CA ALA A 53 4.23 -7.07 5.78
C ALA A 53 3.78 -6.79 7.22
N PHE A 54 2.48 -6.73 7.48
CA PHE A 54 1.94 -6.53 8.84
C PHE A 54 2.28 -7.70 9.77
N GLU A 55 2.17 -8.94 9.29
CA GLU A 55 2.57 -10.12 10.06
C GLU A 55 4.07 -10.05 10.45
N SER A 56 4.93 -9.65 9.53
CA SER A 56 6.37 -9.54 9.77
C SER A 56 6.69 -8.51 10.86
N ILE A 57 5.97 -7.38 10.89
CA ILE A 57 6.06 -6.37 11.96
C ILE A 57 5.64 -6.98 13.29
N GLY A 58 4.51 -7.69 13.33
CA GLY A 58 4.01 -8.38 14.52
C GLY A 58 5.02 -9.41 15.07
N VAL A 59 5.67 -10.17 14.20
CA VAL A 59 6.74 -11.10 14.56
C VAL A 59 7.96 -10.37 15.14
N ALA A 60 8.38 -9.25 14.57
CA ALA A 60 9.50 -8.46 15.05
C ALA A 60 9.25 -7.89 16.46
N ILE A 61 8.00 -7.50 16.75
CA ILE A 61 7.58 -7.06 18.09
C ILE A 61 7.57 -8.25 19.07
N SER A 62 6.88 -9.32 18.72
CA SER A 62 6.71 -10.50 19.60
C SER A 62 8.02 -11.23 19.89
N SER A 63 9.01 -11.15 18.99
CA SER A 63 10.36 -11.70 19.20
C SER A 63 11.27 -10.81 20.04
N GLY A 64 10.81 -9.63 20.47
CA GLY A 64 11.59 -8.72 21.32
C GLY A 64 12.64 -7.90 20.58
N LEU A 65 12.58 -7.81 19.23
CA LEU A 65 13.44 -6.89 18.48
C LEU A 65 13.02 -5.43 18.71
N PHE A 66 11.72 -5.21 18.77
CA PHE A 66 11.13 -3.88 18.94
C PHE A 66 10.01 -3.89 19.96
N SER A 67 9.80 -2.75 20.61
CA SER A 67 8.55 -2.43 21.31
C SER A 67 7.70 -1.50 20.45
N LEU A 68 6.41 -1.81 20.32
CA LEU A 68 5.46 -0.91 19.67
C LEU A 68 5.22 0.29 20.57
N GLN A 69 5.49 1.49 20.06
CA GLN A 69 5.25 2.74 20.77
C GLN A 69 3.89 3.31 20.42
N GLU A 70 3.53 3.26 19.15
CA GLU A 70 2.27 3.78 18.64
C GLU A 70 1.87 3.01 17.36
N GLU A 71 0.58 2.77 17.21
CA GLU A 71 -0.06 2.32 15.98
C GLU A 71 -1.20 3.27 15.67
N TYR A 72 -1.23 3.82 14.47
CA TYR A 72 -2.34 4.65 14.04
C TYR A 72 -2.62 4.50 12.53
N PHE A 73 -3.82 4.93 12.15
CA PHE A 73 -4.27 4.91 10.76
C PHE A 73 -4.53 6.32 10.28
N TYR A 74 -4.25 6.56 9.00
CA TYR A 74 -4.61 7.81 8.34
C TYR A 74 -5.06 7.56 6.91
N LEU A 75 -5.83 8.51 6.36
CA LEU A 75 -6.32 8.47 5.01
C LEU A 75 -5.48 9.40 4.13
N SER A 76 -4.90 8.86 3.06
CA SER A 76 -4.20 9.64 2.04
C SER A 76 -5.16 10.01 0.92
N PRO A 77 -5.36 11.30 0.62
CA PRO A 77 -6.21 11.72 -0.48
C PRO A 77 -5.50 11.47 -1.82
N VAL A 78 -6.23 10.87 -2.76
CA VAL A 78 -5.82 10.68 -4.15
C VAL A 78 -6.84 11.35 -5.05
N ARG A 79 -6.39 12.28 -5.89
CA ARG A 79 -7.23 13.00 -6.85
C ARG A 79 -6.76 12.69 -8.26
N MET A 80 -7.72 12.41 -9.13
CA MET A 80 -7.48 12.14 -10.54
C MET A 80 -8.53 12.82 -11.39
N GLU A 81 -8.11 13.30 -12.55
CA GLU A 81 -8.99 14.00 -13.50
C GLU A 81 -9.67 13.03 -14.46
N SER A 82 -9.06 11.87 -14.73
CA SER A 82 -9.54 10.93 -15.74
C SER A 82 -8.97 9.53 -15.56
N PHE A 83 -9.64 8.55 -16.19
CA PHE A 83 -9.07 7.20 -16.33
C PHE A 83 -7.72 7.18 -17.04
N LYS A 84 -7.49 8.08 -18.00
CA LYS A 84 -6.19 8.18 -18.68
C LYS A 84 -5.07 8.51 -17.71
N GLN A 85 -5.31 9.44 -16.77
CA GLN A 85 -4.33 9.77 -15.73
C GLN A 85 -4.10 8.57 -14.80
N PHE A 86 -5.16 7.89 -14.37
CA PHE A 86 -5.06 6.65 -13.59
C PHE A 86 -4.22 5.58 -14.31
N GLN A 87 -4.51 5.35 -15.59
CA GLN A 87 -3.78 4.37 -16.40
C GLN A 87 -2.30 4.71 -16.49
N GLN A 88 -1.95 5.97 -16.72
CA GLN A 88 -0.56 6.42 -16.84
C GLN A 88 0.18 6.36 -15.50
N ALA A 89 -0.46 6.81 -14.42
CA ALA A 89 0.19 6.95 -13.12
C ALA A 89 0.28 5.62 -12.34
N ILE A 90 -0.69 4.74 -12.49
CA ILE A 90 -0.81 3.51 -11.71
C ILE A 90 -0.70 2.26 -12.58
N MET A 91 -1.60 2.07 -13.57
CA MET A 91 -1.60 0.83 -14.33
C MET A 91 -0.28 0.60 -15.08
N ASN A 92 0.22 1.60 -15.81
CA ASN A 92 1.45 1.45 -16.59
C ASN A 92 2.70 1.29 -15.70
N ALA A 93 2.67 1.84 -14.49
CA ALA A 93 3.79 1.71 -13.55
C ALA A 93 3.87 0.31 -12.92
N THR A 94 2.71 -0.34 -12.70
CA THR A 94 2.61 -1.65 -12.05
C THR A 94 2.54 -2.81 -13.04
N TYR A 95 2.12 -2.55 -14.27
CA TYR A 95 1.78 -3.57 -15.28
C TYR A 95 2.81 -3.70 -16.41
N GLN A 96 4.05 -3.25 -16.19
CA GLN A 96 5.10 -3.27 -17.23
C GLN A 96 5.50 -4.66 -17.71
N GLU A 97 5.12 -5.75 -17.04
CA GLU A 97 5.54 -7.11 -17.38
C GLU A 97 4.48 -7.96 -18.11
N HIS A 98 3.25 -7.48 -18.28
CA HIS A 98 2.19 -8.26 -18.91
C HIS A 98 1.51 -7.46 -20.04
N GLN A 99 1.39 -8.09 -21.21
CA GLN A 99 0.63 -7.52 -22.32
C GLN A 99 -0.78 -7.16 -21.87
N SER A 100 -1.14 -5.88 -22.00
CA SER A 100 -2.46 -5.38 -21.64
C SER A 100 -3.54 -6.12 -22.44
N ASP A 101 -4.29 -6.98 -21.77
CA ASP A 101 -5.54 -7.52 -22.32
C ASP A 101 -6.54 -6.35 -22.35
N ASP A 102 -6.95 -5.94 -23.56
CA ASP A 102 -7.91 -4.85 -23.74
C ASP A 102 -9.22 -5.08 -22.97
N ARG A 103 -9.63 -6.34 -22.77
CA ARG A 103 -10.80 -6.71 -21.97
C ARG A 103 -10.60 -6.35 -20.49
N LEU A 104 -9.42 -6.61 -19.95
CA LEU A 104 -9.09 -6.23 -18.58
C LEU A 104 -9.07 -4.72 -18.43
N VAL A 105 -8.42 -4.00 -19.34
CA VAL A 105 -8.36 -2.53 -19.33
C VAL A 105 -9.77 -1.93 -19.37
N ASN A 106 -10.68 -2.46 -20.19
CA ASN A 106 -12.05 -1.99 -20.27
C ASN A 106 -12.82 -2.25 -18.98
N ARG A 107 -12.68 -3.41 -18.36
CA ARG A 107 -13.31 -3.73 -17.06
C ARG A 107 -12.80 -2.81 -15.93
N VAL A 108 -11.50 -2.57 -15.89
CA VAL A 108 -10.88 -1.66 -14.93
C VAL A 108 -11.40 -0.24 -15.14
N ARG A 109 -11.51 0.20 -16.41
CA ARG A 109 -12.10 1.52 -16.75
C ARG A 109 -13.53 1.64 -16.27
N GLU A 110 -14.38 0.66 -16.55
CA GLU A 110 -15.77 0.66 -16.11
C GLU A 110 -15.88 0.77 -14.59
N ARG A 111 -15.06 0.01 -13.85
CA ARG A 111 -15.03 0.07 -12.40
C ARG A 111 -14.57 1.44 -11.90
N PHE A 112 -13.49 1.98 -12.47
CA PHE A 112 -12.97 3.31 -12.12
C PHE A 112 -13.97 4.42 -12.40
N GLU A 113 -14.59 4.43 -13.59
CA GLU A 113 -15.60 5.43 -13.98
C GLU A 113 -16.85 5.36 -13.08
N GLY A 114 -17.14 4.21 -12.49
CA GLY A 114 -18.23 4.06 -11.52
C GLY A 114 -18.05 4.89 -10.24
N PHE A 115 -16.83 5.34 -9.94
CA PHE A 115 -16.53 6.23 -8.80
C PHE A 115 -16.53 7.71 -9.16
N ARG A 116 -16.97 8.08 -10.37
CA ARG A 116 -17.03 9.48 -10.80
C ARG A 116 -17.95 10.30 -9.89
N SER A 117 -17.38 11.35 -9.31
CA SER A 117 -18.12 12.33 -8.50
C SER A 117 -18.96 13.25 -9.36
N VAL A 118 -19.99 13.83 -8.74
CA VAL A 118 -20.77 14.96 -9.31
C VAL A 118 -19.98 16.28 -9.26
N ASP A 119 -18.91 16.36 -8.48
CA ASP A 119 -18.02 17.52 -8.43
C ASP A 119 -17.06 17.50 -9.64
N GLU A 120 -17.34 18.35 -10.62
CA GLU A 120 -16.51 18.45 -11.83
C GLU A 120 -15.07 18.90 -11.57
N LYS A 121 -14.80 19.57 -10.44
CA LYS A 121 -13.44 20.01 -10.07
C LYS A 121 -12.61 18.86 -9.47
N ASN A 122 -13.27 17.86 -8.92
CA ASN A 122 -12.65 16.66 -8.37
C ASN A 122 -13.43 15.42 -8.86
N PRO A 123 -13.36 15.10 -10.17
CA PRO A 123 -14.18 14.05 -10.76
C PRO A 123 -13.89 12.67 -10.17
N PHE A 124 -12.66 12.44 -9.69
CA PHE A 124 -12.27 11.22 -8.98
C PHE A 124 -11.48 11.58 -7.74
N TYR A 125 -12.08 11.34 -6.59
CA TYR A 125 -11.47 11.52 -5.27
C TYR A 125 -11.55 10.22 -4.51
N PHE A 126 -10.40 9.75 -4.05
CA PHE A 126 -10.28 8.54 -3.23
C PHE A 126 -9.56 8.86 -1.93
N GLU A 127 -9.87 8.10 -0.91
CA GLU A 127 -9.12 8.07 0.35
C GLU A 127 -8.52 6.68 0.53
N THR A 128 -7.18 6.63 0.58
CA THR A 128 -6.46 5.36 0.74
C THR A 128 -5.98 5.22 2.17
N PRO A 129 -6.43 4.18 2.90
CA PRO A 129 -6.02 3.97 4.27
C PRO A 129 -4.58 3.47 4.34
N ASN A 130 -3.83 4.04 5.28
CA ASN A 130 -2.48 3.63 5.63
C ASN A 130 -2.41 3.35 7.12
N ARG A 131 -1.62 2.36 7.51
CA ARG A 131 -1.26 2.05 8.88
C ARG A 131 0.18 2.48 9.12
N VAL A 132 0.41 3.08 10.28
CA VAL A 132 1.73 3.43 10.78
C VAL A 132 2.02 2.67 12.06
N ASP A 133 3.17 2.02 12.10
CA ASP A 133 3.74 1.42 13.30
C ASP A 133 5.02 2.18 13.68
N LEU A 134 5.00 2.82 14.84
CA LEU A 134 6.19 3.44 15.43
C LEU A 134 6.83 2.46 16.40
N LEU A 135 8.01 1.96 16.03
CA LEU A 135 8.72 0.92 16.76
C LEU A 135 9.95 1.49 17.43
N ARG A 136 10.24 1.06 18.68
CA ARG A 136 11.48 1.39 19.39
C ARG A 136 12.36 0.15 19.48
N LYS A 137 13.64 0.27 19.11
CA LYS A 137 14.65 -0.77 19.34
C LYS A 137 14.82 -1.02 20.84
N ILE A 138 14.72 -2.27 21.26
CA ILE A 138 14.97 -2.75 22.63
C ILE A 138 16.10 -3.75 22.63
#